data_859dcb36951706a1bd2a2d999421d1b4
#
_entry.id   859dcb36951706a1bd2a2d999421d1b4
#
_cell.length_a   1.000
_cell.length_b   1.000
_cell.length_c   1.000
_cell.angle_alpha   90.00
_cell.angle_beta   90.00
_cell.angle_gamma   90.00
#
_symmetry.space_group_name_H-M   'P 1'
#
loop_
_entity.id
_entity.type
_entity.pdbx_description
1 polymer ?
#
loop_
_entity_poly.entity_id
_entity_poly.type
_entity_poly.pdbx_seq_one_letter_code
_entity_poly.pdbx_strand_id
1 'polypeptide(L)'
;MKFNYKILHNYGNFLAVLKEIIFNVCEVREMSNDQTRAPVYEALEKLRRKRVVPFDVPGHKRGRGNPELVELLGEKCVGIDVNSMKPLDNLCHPVSVIRDAEELAARAFGAENAFLMVGGTTSAVQAMILSNCKRGDKIILPRNVHKSAINALVLCGAIPVYVNPEVNHQLGISLGMNLESVRKAVKENPDAVAVLVNNPTYYGICSDICSIVKLAHEHGMKVLADEAHGTHLYFQPQLPVSAMAAGADMAAVSMHKSGGSLTQSSILLTNKGVNADYVRQIINLTQTTSGSYLLLASLDISRRNLALRGEESFAKVMDMAE
;
A
#
# COMPACT_ATOMS: atom_id res chain seq x y z
N MET A 1 -58.96 25.62 16.47
CA MET A 1 -57.86 25.09 15.67
C MET A 1 -57.01 24.20 16.58
N LYS A 2 -57.21 22.87 16.51
CA LYS A 2 -56.39 21.88 17.24
C LYS A 2 -55.28 21.47 16.29
N PHE A 3 -54.07 22.00 16.45
CA PHE A 3 -52.86 21.54 15.73
C PHE A 3 -52.25 20.34 16.43
N ASN A 4 -51.99 19.32 15.61
CA ASN A 4 -51.64 17.95 15.94
C ASN A 4 -50.32 17.81 16.75
N TYR A 5 -50.42 17.39 17.99
CA TYR A 5 -49.30 16.95 18.85
C TYR A 5 -48.58 15.66 18.37
N LYS A 6 -49.09 14.98 17.35
CA LYS A 6 -48.47 13.75 16.84
C LYS A 6 -47.21 13.96 15.96
N ILE A 7 -46.98 15.16 15.43
CA ILE A 7 -45.81 15.43 14.60
C ILE A 7 -44.56 15.64 15.48
N LEU A 8 -44.69 16.22 16.67
CA LEU A 8 -43.54 16.45 17.54
C LEU A 8 -42.97 15.18 18.20
N HIS A 9 -43.78 14.13 18.36
CA HIS A 9 -43.32 12.85 18.92
C HIS A 9 -42.44 12.06 17.93
N ASN A 10 -42.68 12.18 16.61
CA ASN A 10 -41.86 11.55 15.57
C ASN A 10 -40.50 12.24 15.39
N TYR A 11 -40.39 13.54 15.65
CA TYR A 11 -39.10 14.24 15.56
C TYR A 11 -38.18 13.93 16.74
N GLY A 12 -38.73 13.69 17.93
CA GLY A 12 -37.95 13.26 19.13
C GLY A 12 -37.30 11.89 18.93
N ASN A 13 -38.04 10.93 18.37
CA ASN A 13 -37.52 9.60 18.04
C ASN A 13 -36.50 9.64 16.88
N PHE A 14 -36.69 10.50 15.89
CA PHE A 14 -35.75 10.66 14.77
C PHE A 14 -34.43 11.28 15.24
N LEU A 15 -34.46 12.27 16.13
CA LEU A 15 -33.25 12.84 16.74
C LEU A 15 -32.54 11.86 17.70
N ALA A 16 -33.29 11.01 18.40
CA ALA A 16 -32.71 9.95 19.24
C ALA A 16 -32.02 8.87 18.36
N VAL A 17 -32.69 8.42 17.29
CA VAL A 17 -32.13 7.48 16.33
C VAL A 17 -30.94 8.09 15.56
N LEU A 18 -30.99 9.36 15.19
CA LEU A 18 -29.84 10.08 14.60
C LEU A 18 -28.69 10.23 15.62
N LYS A 19 -28.98 10.50 16.88
CA LYS A 19 -27.95 10.51 17.94
C LYS A 19 -27.33 9.14 18.16
N GLU A 20 -28.12 8.05 18.18
CA GLU A 20 -27.59 6.68 18.24
C GLU A 20 -26.78 6.31 17.00
N ILE A 21 -27.23 6.69 15.81
CA ILE A 21 -26.48 6.49 14.57
C ILE A 21 -25.19 7.32 14.58
N ILE A 22 -25.24 8.58 14.99
CA ILE A 22 -24.06 9.46 15.10
C ILE A 22 -23.13 8.99 16.23
N PHE A 23 -23.67 8.52 17.37
CA PHE A 23 -22.84 7.97 18.47
C PHE A 23 -22.20 6.63 18.09
N ASN A 24 -22.88 5.76 17.32
CA ASN A 24 -22.31 4.52 16.79
C ASN A 24 -21.33 4.76 15.61
N VAL A 25 -21.39 5.93 14.96
CA VAL A 25 -20.42 6.34 13.91
C VAL A 25 -19.24 7.11 14.53
N CYS A 26 -19.41 7.67 15.73
CA CYS A 26 -18.37 8.37 16.49
C CYS A 26 -17.87 7.61 17.72
N GLU A 27 -18.01 6.28 17.80
CA GLU A 27 -17.04 5.52 18.59
C GLU A 27 -15.68 5.79 17.95
N VAL A 28 -14.87 6.63 18.57
CA VAL A 28 -13.44 6.70 18.34
C VAL A 28 -12.92 5.30 18.65
N ARG A 29 -12.90 4.46 17.61
CA ARG A 29 -12.36 3.12 17.71
C ARG A 29 -10.91 3.31 18.15
N GLU A 30 -10.61 2.98 19.41
CA GLU A 30 -9.21 2.93 19.84
C GLU A 30 -8.49 2.04 18.86
N MET A 31 -7.64 2.65 18.04
CA MET A 31 -6.93 1.94 16.99
C MET A 31 -5.98 0.96 17.67
N SER A 32 -6.29 -0.32 17.60
CA SER A 32 -5.45 -1.38 18.17
C SER A 32 -4.04 -1.28 17.57
N ASN A 33 -3.02 -1.15 18.42
CA ASN A 33 -1.61 -1.27 18.03
C ASN A 33 -1.08 -2.69 18.24
N ASP A 34 -1.96 -3.66 18.37
CA ASP A 34 -1.58 -5.05 18.57
C ASP A 34 -1.12 -5.69 17.26
N GLN A 35 0.19 -5.64 17.03
CA GLN A 35 0.83 -6.22 15.85
C GLN A 35 0.75 -7.76 15.81
N THR A 36 0.28 -8.42 16.87
CA THR A 36 0.05 -9.88 16.87
C THR A 36 -1.20 -10.27 16.08
N ARG A 37 -2.11 -9.32 15.83
CA ARG A 37 -3.34 -9.53 15.07
C ARG A 37 -3.07 -9.64 13.56
N ALA A 38 -3.89 -10.41 12.88
CA ALA A 38 -3.99 -10.47 11.43
C ALA A 38 -5.48 -10.48 11.01
N PRO A 39 -6.14 -9.30 11.00
CA PRO A 39 -7.61 -9.18 10.91
C PRO A 39 -8.22 -9.87 9.70
N VAL A 40 -7.61 -9.75 8.51
CA VAL A 40 -8.11 -10.41 7.28
C VAL A 40 -7.96 -11.92 7.39
N TYR A 41 -6.81 -12.42 7.82
CA TYR A 41 -6.59 -13.85 8.02
C TYR A 41 -7.55 -14.42 9.07
N GLU A 42 -7.71 -13.76 10.22
CA GLU A 42 -8.61 -14.17 11.29
C GLU A 42 -10.07 -14.28 10.82
N ALA A 43 -10.51 -13.29 10.01
CA ALA A 43 -11.86 -13.28 9.45
C ALA A 43 -12.07 -14.44 8.45
N LEU A 44 -11.08 -14.73 7.61
CA LEU A 44 -11.12 -15.86 6.68
C LEU A 44 -11.17 -17.20 7.40
N GLU A 45 -10.34 -17.41 8.44
CA GLU A 45 -10.38 -18.62 9.25
C GLU A 45 -11.74 -18.79 9.96
N LYS A 46 -12.30 -17.71 10.47
CA LYS A 46 -13.64 -17.73 11.08
C LYS A 46 -14.73 -18.09 10.05
N LEU A 47 -14.64 -17.54 8.82
CA LEU A 47 -15.56 -17.84 7.75
C LEU A 47 -15.44 -19.31 7.31
N ARG A 48 -14.22 -19.82 7.14
CA ARG A 48 -13.94 -21.21 6.74
C ARG A 48 -14.52 -22.23 7.71
N ARG A 49 -14.46 -21.96 9.02
CA ARG A 49 -15.01 -22.83 10.06
C ARG A 49 -16.54 -22.88 10.08
N LYS A 50 -17.20 -21.86 9.49
CA LYS A 50 -18.66 -21.87 9.35
C LYS A 50 -19.08 -22.78 8.23
N ARG A 51 -20.03 -23.69 8.49
CA ARG A 51 -20.67 -24.53 7.47
C ARG A 51 -21.69 -23.73 6.68
N VAL A 52 -21.20 -22.87 5.78
CA VAL A 52 -22.04 -22.07 4.88
C VAL A 52 -22.08 -22.72 3.51
N VAL A 53 -23.29 -22.84 2.93
CA VAL A 53 -23.45 -23.24 1.53
C VAL A 53 -23.16 -22.01 0.65
N PRO A 54 -22.13 -22.03 -0.19
CA PRO A 54 -21.73 -20.86 -0.98
C PRO A 54 -22.63 -20.69 -2.21
N PHE A 55 -23.37 -19.58 -2.26
CA PHE A 55 -24.06 -19.09 -3.46
C PHE A 55 -23.32 -17.92 -4.11
N ASP A 56 -22.30 -17.39 -3.43
CA ASP A 56 -21.41 -16.33 -3.83
C ASP A 56 -20.37 -16.79 -4.86
N VAL A 57 -19.68 -15.84 -5.48
CA VAL A 57 -18.46 -16.08 -6.29
C VAL A 57 -17.24 -16.29 -5.36
N PRO A 58 -16.20 -16.99 -5.80
CA PRO A 58 -15.93 -17.57 -7.14
C PRO A 58 -16.74 -18.82 -7.48
N GLY A 59 -16.80 -19.14 -8.80
CA GLY A 59 -17.59 -20.24 -9.35
C GLY A 59 -17.19 -21.65 -8.89
N HIS A 60 -15.94 -21.83 -8.40
CA HIS A 60 -15.50 -23.13 -7.84
C HIS A 60 -16.16 -23.47 -6.49
N LYS A 61 -16.94 -22.55 -5.90
CA LYS A 61 -17.75 -22.78 -4.69
C LYS A 61 -16.98 -23.47 -3.56
N ARG A 62 -15.80 -22.89 -3.21
CA ARG A 62 -14.87 -23.43 -2.22
C ARG A 62 -14.41 -24.85 -2.55
N GLY A 63 -14.19 -25.10 -3.83
CA GLY A 63 -13.68 -26.37 -4.37
C GLY A 63 -14.75 -27.35 -4.84
N ARG A 64 -16.02 -27.19 -4.46
CA ARG A 64 -17.10 -28.13 -4.86
C ARG A 64 -17.35 -28.17 -6.37
N GLY A 65 -17.13 -27.05 -7.06
CA GLY A 65 -17.31 -26.93 -8.51
C GLY A 65 -16.06 -27.24 -9.33
N ASN A 66 -14.91 -27.51 -8.68
CA ASN A 66 -13.66 -27.83 -9.38
C ASN A 66 -12.74 -28.71 -8.50
N PRO A 67 -12.93 -30.04 -8.51
CA PRO A 67 -12.11 -30.96 -7.72
C PRO A 67 -10.62 -30.94 -8.07
N GLU A 68 -10.26 -30.77 -9.34
CA GLU A 68 -8.85 -30.71 -9.78
C GLU A 68 -8.12 -29.50 -9.17
N LEU A 69 -8.81 -28.38 -9.00
CA LEU A 69 -8.27 -27.21 -8.34
C LEU A 69 -8.01 -27.48 -6.84
N VAL A 70 -8.87 -28.29 -6.22
CA VAL A 70 -8.67 -28.72 -4.81
C VAL A 70 -7.48 -29.63 -4.69
N GLU A 71 -7.29 -30.55 -5.63
CA GLU A 71 -6.12 -31.45 -5.68
C GLU A 71 -4.82 -30.64 -5.81
N LEU A 72 -4.81 -29.62 -6.68
CA LEU A 72 -3.65 -28.76 -6.91
C LEU A 72 -3.30 -27.86 -5.71
N LEU A 73 -4.29 -27.20 -5.13
CA LEU A 73 -4.08 -26.13 -4.13
C LEU A 73 -4.36 -26.55 -2.68
N GLY A 74 -5.03 -27.67 -2.49
CA GLY A 74 -5.52 -28.13 -1.21
C GLY A 74 -6.82 -27.47 -0.75
N GLU A 75 -7.65 -28.21 -0.01
CA GLU A 75 -8.96 -27.76 0.49
C GLU A 75 -8.89 -26.45 1.28
N LYS A 76 -7.82 -26.26 2.06
CA LYS A 76 -7.65 -25.07 2.91
C LYS A 76 -7.48 -23.81 2.07
N CYS A 77 -6.66 -23.87 1.03
CA CYS A 77 -6.41 -22.75 0.13
C CYS A 77 -7.67 -22.38 -0.66
N VAL A 78 -8.27 -23.34 -1.33
CA VAL A 78 -9.48 -23.13 -2.12
C VAL A 78 -10.68 -22.73 -1.25
N GLY A 79 -10.71 -23.21 0.01
CA GLY A 79 -11.76 -22.89 0.99
C GLY A 79 -11.76 -21.45 1.48
N ILE A 80 -10.66 -20.72 1.32
CA ILE A 80 -10.54 -19.29 1.68
C ILE A 80 -10.43 -18.38 0.47
N ASP A 81 -10.44 -18.91 -0.75
CA ASP A 81 -10.59 -18.12 -1.97
C ASP A 81 -12.04 -17.71 -2.14
N VAL A 82 -12.34 -16.48 -1.77
CA VAL A 82 -13.68 -15.89 -1.70
C VAL A 82 -13.63 -14.46 -2.25
N ASN A 83 -14.79 -13.84 -2.44
CA ASN A 83 -14.89 -12.43 -2.83
C ASN A 83 -15.40 -11.57 -1.67
N SER A 84 -15.52 -10.26 -1.92
CA SER A 84 -16.05 -9.28 -0.98
C SER A 84 -17.40 -9.70 -0.43
N MET A 85 -17.52 -9.70 0.88
CA MET A 85 -18.78 -9.93 1.59
C MET A 85 -18.73 -9.27 2.95
N LYS A 86 -19.89 -9.01 3.55
CA LYS A 86 -20.00 -8.25 4.81
C LYS A 86 -19.00 -8.67 5.91
N PRO A 87 -18.71 -9.96 6.18
CA PRO A 87 -17.75 -10.35 7.21
C PRO A 87 -16.29 -10.14 6.84
N LEU A 88 -15.97 -9.90 5.56
CA LEU A 88 -14.61 -9.82 5.02
C LEU A 88 -14.23 -8.43 4.51
N ASP A 89 -15.17 -7.46 4.59
CA ASP A 89 -14.95 -6.11 4.08
C ASP A 89 -14.96 -6.00 2.55
N ASN A 90 -14.60 -4.82 2.03
CA ASN A 90 -14.47 -4.54 0.60
C ASN A 90 -13.19 -3.73 0.35
N LEU A 91 -12.29 -4.26 -0.48
CA LEU A 91 -11.01 -3.62 -0.79
C LEU A 91 -11.14 -2.22 -1.40
N CYS A 92 -12.21 -1.97 -2.18
CA CYS A 92 -12.44 -0.65 -2.78
C CYS A 92 -12.92 0.40 -1.77
N HIS A 93 -13.53 -0.03 -0.66
CA HIS A 93 -14.03 0.82 0.41
C HIS A 93 -13.91 0.13 1.76
N PRO A 94 -12.68 0.01 2.30
CA PRO A 94 -12.44 -0.68 3.57
C PRO A 94 -13.07 0.04 4.75
N VAL A 95 -13.82 -0.69 5.57
CA VAL A 95 -14.51 -0.16 6.77
C VAL A 95 -14.36 -1.06 7.99
N SER A 96 -13.79 -2.26 7.83
CA SER A 96 -13.63 -3.26 8.90
C SER A 96 -12.29 -3.99 8.81
N VAL A 97 -12.24 -5.28 8.56
CA VAL A 97 -11.02 -6.10 8.67
C VAL A 97 -9.90 -5.72 7.71
N ILE A 98 -10.23 -5.24 6.50
CA ILE A 98 -9.21 -4.74 5.56
C ILE A 98 -8.66 -3.40 6.07
N ARG A 99 -9.55 -2.50 6.53
CA ARG A 99 -9.14 -1.24 7.16
C ARG A 99 -8.26 -1.48 8.37
N ASP A 100 -8.65 -2.41 9.26
CA ASP A 100 -7.85 -2.77 10.44
C ASP A 100 -6.45 -3.26 10.04
N ALA A 101 -6.36 -4.09 8.99
CA ALA A 101 -5.08 -4.58 8.46
C ALA A 101 -4.24 -3.45 7.84
N GLU A 102 -4.85 -2.51 7.12
CA GLU A 102 -4.18 -1.32 6.57
C GLU A 102 -3.66 -0.40 7.68
N GLU A 103 -4.42 -0.18 8.74
CA GLU A 103 -3.98 0.60 9.91
C GLU A 103 -2.81 -0.06 10.64
N LEU A 104 -2.82 -1.39 10.82
CA LEU A 104 -1.70 -2.13 11.38
C LEU A 104 -0.47 -2.09 10.46
N ALA A 105 -0.67 -2.14 9.15
CA ALA A 105 0.42 -2.00 8.18
C ALA A 105 1.04 -0.59 8.22
N ALA A 106 0.24 0.46 8.27
CA ALA A 106 0.73 1.83 8.40
C ALA A 106 1.65 1.98 9.62
N ARG A 107 1.25 1.45 10.77
CA ARG A 107 2.06 1.48 12.00
C ARG A 107 3.32 0.65 11.91
N ALA A 108 3.25 -0.57 11.35
CA ALA A 108 4.41 -1.44 11.19
C ALA A 108 5.48 -0.82 10.29
N PHE A 109 5.07 -0.03 9.30
CA PHE A 109 5.96 0.66 8.35
C PHE A 109 6.27 2.12 8.72
N GLY A 110 5.78 2.61 9.87
CA GLY A 110 5.99 4.00 10.28
C GLY A 110 5.38 5.04 9.35
N ALA A 111 4.29 4.68 8.66
CA ALA A 111 3.56 5.54 7.73
C ALA A 111 2.28 6.11 8.39
N GLU A 112 1.71 7.16 7.81
CA GLU A 112 0.40 7.69 8.22
C GLU A 112 -0.73 6.79 7.73
N ASN A 113 -0.67 6.34 6.45
CA ASN A 113 -1.62 5.39 5.87
C ASN A 113 -0.89 4.31 5.08
N ALA A 114 -1.53 3.14 4.99
CA ALA A 114 -1.15 2.05 4.12
C ALA A 114 -2.35 1.55 3.33
N PHE A 115 -2.12 1.10 2.10
CA PHE A 115 -3.13 0.52 1.22
C PHE A 115 -2.65 -0.84 0.77
N LEU A 116 -3.46 -1.87 1.02
CA LEU A 116 -3.16 -3.23 0.54
C LEU A 116 -3.42 -3.33 -0.96
N MET A 117 -2.40 -3.75 -1.70
CA MET A 117 -2.42 -3.80 -3.16
C MET A 117 -2.34 -5.24 -3.67
N VAL A 118 -3.30 -5.64 -4.49
CA VAL A 118 -3.36 -6.97 -5.12
C VAL A 118 -3.03 -6.94 -6.62
N GLY A 119 -2.63 -5.78 -7.13
CA GLY A 119 -2.17 -5.56 -8.50
C GLY A 119 -0.64 -5.45 -8.62
N GLY A 120 0.10 -5.86 -7.59
CA GLY A 120 1.55 -5.72 -7.50
C GLY A 120 2.00 -4.29 -7.26
N THR A 121 3.30 -4.11 -7.06
CA THR A 121 3.90 -2.77 -6.96
C THR A 121 3.72 -1.97 -8.24
N THR A 122 3.46 -2.62 -9.37
CA THR A 122 3.07 -1.94 -10.60
C THR A 122 1.87 -1.03 -10.39
N SER A 123 0.77 -1.55 -9.80
CA SER A 123 -0.42 -0.72 -9.51
C SER A 123 -0.16 0.30 -8.40
N ALA A 124 0.70 -0.02 -7.42
CA ALA A 124 1.09 0.92 -6.37
C ALA A 124 1.87 2.12 -6.92
N VAL A 125 2.89 1.88 -7.77
CA VAL A 125 3.67 2.95 -8.43
C VAL A 125 2.77 3.77 -9.36
N GLN A 126 1.88 3.13 -10.11
CA GLN A 126 0.93 3.84 -10.96
C GLN A 126 0.00 4.74 -10.12
N ALA A 127 -0.61 4.20 -9.07
CA ALA A 127 -1.47 5.00 -8.18
C ALA A 127 -0.71 6.16 -7.53
N MET A 128 0.53 5.93 -7.11
CA MET A 128 1.41 6.96 -6.52
C MET A 128 1.66 8.11 -7.51
N ILE A 129 2.01 7.82 -8.77
CA ILE A 129 2.24 8.85 -9.78
C ILE A 129 0.92 9.53 -10.19
N LEU A 130 -0.14 8.76 -10.46
CA LEU A 130 -1.44 9.29 -10.89
C LEU A 130 -2.11 10.17 -9.82
N SER A 131 -1.82 9.96 -8.53
CA SER A 131 -2.34 10.80 -7.45
C SER A 131 -1.58 12.12 -7.28
N ASN A 132 -0.41 12.26 -7.89
CA ASN A 132 0.43 13.46 -7.75
C ASN A 132 0.68 14.22 -9.06
N CYS A 133 0.46 13.59 -10.22
CA CYS A 133 0.74 14.17 -11.52
C CYS A 133 -0.49 14.14 -12.43
N LYS A 134 -0.68 15.20 -13.18
CA LYS A 134 -1.68 15.35 -14.24
C LYS A 134 -1.01 15.70 -15.57
N ARG A 135 -1.80 15.78 -16.64
CA ARG A 135 -1.32 16.13 -17.99
C ARG A 135 -0.55 17.45 -17.97
N GLY A 136 0.67 17.42 -18.48
CA GLY A 136 1.58 18.55 -18.58
C GLY A 136 2.43 18.84 -17.35
N ASP A 137 2.15 18.24 -16.20
CA ASP A 137 3.02 18.34 -15.03
C ASP A 137 4.37 17.67 -15.29
N LYS A 138 5.45 18.27 -14.81
CA LYS A 138 6.78 17.68 -14.86
C LYS A 138 7.05 16.82 -13.62
N ILE A 139 7.70 15.67 -13.81
CA ILE A 139 8.19 14.81 -12.74
C ILE A 139 9.65 14.46 -12.99
N ILE A 140 10.51 14.68 -11.98
CA ILE A 140 11.93 14.32 -12.02
C ILE A 140 12.05 12.85 -11.63
N LEU A 141 12.75 12.04 -12.42
CA LEU A 141 12.92 10.61 -12.17
C LEU A 141 14.21 10.06 -12.79
N PRO A 142 14.79 8.97 -12.23
CA PRO A 142 15.98 8.37 -12.80
C PRO A 142 15.65 7.61 -14.09
N ARG A 143 16.62 7.47 -15.00
CA ARG A 143 16.40 6.72 -16.26
C ARG A 143 16.22 5.22 -16.08
N ASN A 144 16.68 4.67 -14.97
CA ASN A 144 16.57 3.25 -14.64
C ASN A 144 15.31 2.91 -13.82
N VAL A 145 14.25 3.71 -13.92
CA VAL A 145 12.96 3.39 -13.29
C VAL A 145 12.35 2.11 -13.86
N HIS A 146 11.55 1.45 -13.04
CA HIS A 146 10.73 0.35 -13.51
C HIS A 146 9.69 0.84 -14.54
N LYS A 147 9.35 -0.02 -15.52
CA LYS A 147 8.39 0.32 -16.60
C LYS A 147 7.01 0.77 -16.08
N SER A 148 6.61 0.41 -14.85
CA SER A 148 5.37 0.87 -14.22
C SER A 148 5.32 2.40 -14.09
N ALA A 149 6.44 3.05 -13.79
CA ALA A 149 6.53 4.51 -13.75
C ALA A 149 6.32 5.11 -15.15
N ILE A 150 6.97 4.56 -16.17
CA ILE A 150 6.76 5.02 -17.56
C ILE A 150 5.32 4.84 -18.01
N ASN A 151 4.70 3.69 -17.69
CA ASN A 151 3.30 3.44 -18.00
C ASN A 151 2.38 4.46 -17.29
N ALA A 152 2.67 4.83 -16.05
CA ALA A 152 1.92 5.85 -15.34
C ALA A 152 2.01 7.22 -16.03
N LEU A 153 3.21 7.61 -16.51
CA LEU A 153 3.39 8.85 -17.27
C LEU A 153 2.55 8.86 -18.56
N VAL A 154 2.50 7.72 -19.26
CA VAL A 154 1.64 7.57 -20.44
C VAL A 154 0.17 7.76 -20.07
N LEU A 155 -0.28 7.19 -18.95
CA LEU A 155 -1.67 7.28 -18.50
C LEU A 155 -2.08 8.70 -18.08
N CYS A 156 -1.23 9.42 -17.35
CA CYS A 156 -1.56 10.79 -16.88
C CYS A 156 -1.12 11.88 -17.86
N GLY A 157 -0.20 11.61 -18.78
CA GLY A 157 0.36 12.60 -19.68
C GLY A 157 1.34 13.57 -19.03
N ALA A 158 1.97 13.16 -17.92
CA ALA A 158 3.04 13.91 -17.28
C ALA A 158 4.34 13.87 -18.10
N ILE A 159 5.16 14.89 -17.95
CA ILE A 159 6.41 15.09 -18.71
C ILE A 159 7.59 14.64 -17.86
N PRO A 160 8.36 13.61 -18.26
CA PRO A 160 9.52 13.17 -17.52
C PRO A 160 10.71 14.14 -17.67
N VAL A 161 11.32 14.46 -16.54
CA VAL A 161 12.64 15.09 -16.46
C VAL A 161 13.63 14.04 -15.96
N TYR A 162 14.43 13.51 -16.86
CA TYR A 162 15.31 12.39 -16.54
C TYR A 162 16.60 12.83 -15.85
N VAL A 163 16.92 12.16 -14.74
CA VAL A 163 18.24 12.18 -14.10
C VAL A 163 18.96 10.88 -14.44
N ASN A 164 20.17 10.98 -15.00
CA ASN A 164 20.98 9.79 -15.24
C ASN A 164 21.53 9.27 -13.90
N PRO A 165 21.35 7.97 -13.60
CA PRO A 165 22.00 7.35 -12.46
C PRO A 165 23.51 7.29 -12.70
N GLU A 166 24.31 7.26 -11.65
CA GLU A 166 25.71 6.88 -11.75
C GLU A 166 25.83 5.40 -12.16
N VAL A 167 26.98 5.06 -12.77
CA VAL A 167 27.25 3.70 -13.24
C VAL A 167 28.56 3.22 -12.65
N ASN A 168 28.55 2.06 -12.05
CA ASN A 168 29.77 1.34 -11.71
C ASN A 168 30.25 0.61 -12.97
N HIS A 169 31.27 1.14 -13.64
CA HIS A 169 31.78 0.60 -14.89
C HIS A 169 32.48 -0.77 -14.76
N GLN A 170 32.97 -1.11 -13.56
CA GLN A 170 33.61 -2.41 -13.32
C GLN A 170 32.56 -3.53 -13.22
N LEU A 171 31.43 -3.23 -12.55
CA LEU A 171 30.34 -4.19 -12.38
C LEU A 171 29.27 -4.10 -13.48
N GLY A 172 29.28 -3.04 -14.29
CA GLY A 172 28.27 -2.80 -15.33
C GLY A 172 26.87 -2.52 -14.78
N ILE A 173 26.75 -2.00 -13.54
CA ILE A 173 25.46 -1.75 -12.88
C ILE A 173 25.21 -0.25 -12.69
N SER A 174 23.92 0.12 -12.75
CA SER A 174 23.50 1.47 -12.38
C SER A 174 23.41 1.60 -10.86
N LEU A 175 23.86 2.73 -10.34
CA LEU A 175 23.81 3.10 -8.94
C LEU A 175 22.51 3.89 -8.65
N GLY A 176 22.40 4.46 -7.42
CA GLY A 176 21.33 5.35 -7.03
C GLY A 176 21.38 6.71 -7.75
N MET A 177 20.43 7.57 -7.40
CA MET A 177 20.42 8.96 -7.86
C MET A 177 21.49 9.78 -7.11
N ASN A 178 22.34 10.44 -7.86
CA ASN A 178 23.30 11.39 -7.30
C ASN A 178 22.59 12.69 -6.90
N LEU A 179 22.83 13.18 -5.67
CA LEU A 179 22.17 14.37 -5.13
C LEU A 179 22.42 15.63 -5.98
N GLU A 180 23.64 15.82 -6.50
CA GLU A 180 23.97 17.01 -7.33
C GLU A 180 23.23 16.98 -8.66
N SER A 181 23.05 15.79 -9.23
CA SER A 181 22.24 15.61 -10.46
C SER A 181 20.76 15.92 -10.21
N VAL A 182 20.21 15.52 -9.04
CA VAL A 182 18.86 15.88 -8.61
C VAL A 182 18.76 17.38 -8.39
N ARG A 183 19.72 18.00 -7.70
CA ARG A 183 19.77 19.45 -7.45
C ARG A 183 19.75 20.24 -8.74
N LYS A 184 20.54 19.82 -9.73
CA LYS A 184 20.54 20.43 -11.06
C LYS A 184 19.17 20.33 -11.72
N ALA A 185 18.57 19.13 -11.73
CA ALA A 185 17.25 18.90 -12.35
C ALA A 185 16.15 19.75 -11.68
N VAL A 186 16.13 19.83 -10.34
CA VAL A 186 15.21 20.66 -9.56
C VAL A 186 15.38 22.14 -9.92
N LYS A 187 16.61 22.63 -9.96
CA LYS A 187 16.91 24.04 -10.30
C LYS A 187 16.50 24.41 -11.73
N GLU A 188 16.69 23.49 -12.67
CA GLU A 188 16.36 23.70 -14.08
C GLU A 188 14.85 23.49 -14.38
N ASN A 189 14.10 22.86 -13.46
CA ASN A 189 12.68 22.59 -13.59
C ASN A 189 11.92 22.93 -12.30
N PRO A 190 11.88 24.21 -11.92
CA PRO A 190 11.22 24.65 -10.67
C PRO A 190 9.70 24.45 -10.69
N ASP A 191 9.12 24.16 -11.84
CA ASP A 191 7.71 23.83 -12.08
C ASP A 191 7.41 22.32 -11.98
N ALA A 192 8.41 21.48 -11.67
CA ALA A 192 8.18 20.06 -11.44
C ALA A 192 7.37 19.84 -10.14
N VAL A 193 6.41 18.91 -10.18
CA VAL A 193 5.52 18.65 -9.04
C VAL A 193 6.04 17.57 -8.11
N ALA A 194 6.90 16.67 -8.61
CA ALA A 194 7.41 15.55 -7.84
C ALA A 194 8.80 15.10 -8.29
N VAL A 195 9.49 14.42 -7.37
CA VAL A 195 10.71 13.65 -7.61
C VAL A 195 10.40 12.19 -7.30
N LEU A 196 10.57 11.30 -8.28
CA LEU A 196 10.50 9.85 -8.08
C LEU A 196 11.89 9.31 -7.81
N VAL A 197 12.07 8.55 -6.74
CA VAL A 197 13.33 7.91 -6.36
C VAL A 197 13.15 6.39 -6.39
N ASN A 198 14.07 5.68 -7.03
CA ASN A 198 14.15 4.22 -6.98
C ASN A 198 15.11 3.84 -5.82
N ASN A 199 14.59 3.35 -4.70
CA ASN A 199 15.37 3.16 -3.46
C ASN A 199 14.89 1.93 -2.65
N PRO A 200 15.70 0.87 -2.56
CA PRO A 200 16.97 0.67 -3.29
C PRO A 200 16.74 0.39 -4.78
N THR A 201 17.81 0.46 -5.56
CA THR A 201 17.81 -0.03 -6.94
C THR A 201 17.67 -1.55 -6.97
N TYR A 202 17.50 -2.15 -8.18
CA TYR A 202 17.49 -3.60 -8.35
C TYR A 202 18.74 -4.30 -7.76
N TYR A 203 19.86 -3.60 -7.71
CA TYR A 203 21.15 -4.12 -7.19
C TYR A 203 21.37 -3.83 -5.70
N GLY A 204 20.35 -3.35 -4.98
CA GLY A 204 20.43 -3.06 -3.55
C GLY A 204 21.07 -1.73 -3.19
N ILE A 205 21.38 -0.88 -4.16
CA ILE A 205 22.03 0.43 -3.92
C ILE A 205 20.98 1.46 -3.51
N CYS A 206 21.15 2.06 -2.33
CA CYS A 206 20.32 3.15 -1.83
C CYS A 206 20.89 4.50 -2.25
N SER A 207 20.00 5.46 -2.54
CA SER A 207 20.33 6.88 -2.72
C SER A 207 20.36 7.60 -1.36
N ASP A 208 20.97 8.78 -1.29
CA ASP A 208 20.80 9.67 -0.14
C ASP A 208 19.38 10.27 -0.13
N ILE A 209 18.42 9.43 0.24
CA ILE A 209 17.00 9.78 0.19
C ILE A 209 16.65 10.92 1.15
N CYS A 210 17.32 11.03 2.30
CA CYS A 210 17.10 12.13 3.25
C CYS A 210 17.41 13.49 2.62
N SER A 211 18.56 13.61 1.97
CA SER A 211 18.95 14.86 1.30
C SER A 211 18.08 15.16 0.09
N ILE A 212 17.65 14.13 -0.65
CA ILE A 212 16.72 14.29 -1.79
C ILE A 212 15.35 14.79 -1.29
N VAL A 213 14.80 14.19 -0.22
CA VAL A 213 13.52 14.61 0.39
C VAL A 213 13.59 16.07 0.82
N LYS A 214 14.62 16.44 1.56
CA LYS A 214 14.82 17.81 2.01
C LYS A 214 14.88 18.79 0.84
N LEU A 215 15.69 18.49 -0.15
CA LEU A 215 15.85 19.33 -1.34
C LEU A 215 14.52 19.49 -2.11
N ALA A 216 13.78 18.41 -2.34
CA ALA A 216 12.52 18.45 -3.06
C ALA A 216 11.47 19.27 -2.30
N HIS A 217 11.32 19.05 -1.00
CA HIS A 217 10.38 19.78 -0.14
C HIS A 217 10.71 21.28 -0.05
N GLU A 218 11.99 21.67 -0.01
CA GLU A 218 12.42 23.09 -0.07
C GLU A 218 11.95 23.78 -1.37
N HIS A 219 11.69 23.01 -2.42
CA HIS A 219 11.17 23.52 -3.71
C HIS A 219 9.68 23.21 -3.94
N GLY A 220 8.96 22.76 -2.90
CA GLY A 220 7.51 22.47 -2.98
C GLY A 220 7.16 21.21 -3.77
N MET A 221 8.14 20.36 -4.09
CA MET A 221 7.95 19.11 -4.83
C MET A 221 7.68 17.95 -3.87
N LYS A 222 6.81 17.01 -4.28
CA LYS A 222 6.56 15.76 -3.57
C LYS A 222 7.67 14.74 -3.84
N VAL A 223 7.96 13.86 -2.87
CA VAL A 223 8.90 12.75 -3.06
C VAL A 223 8.15 11.42 -3.06
N LEU A 224 8.29 10.71 -4.15
CA LEU A 224 7.67 9.42 -4.42
C LEU A 224 8.77 8.35 -4.47
N ALA A 225 8.71 7.32 -3.63
CA ALA A 225 9.74 6.29 -3.58
C ALA A 225 9.24 4.95 -4.14
N ASP A 226 9.90 4.45 -5.16
CA ASP A 226 9.75 3.05 -5.56
C ASP A 226 10.70 2.22 -4.69
N GLU A 227 10.17 1.67 -3.61
CA GLU A 227 10.85 0.78 -2.67
C GLU A 227 10.47 -0.70 -2.91
N ALA A 228 10.23 -1.07 -4.17
CA ALA A 228 9.88 -2.46 -4.51
C ALA A 228 10.90 -3.49 -3.99
N HIS A 229 12.15 -3.10 -3.81
CA HIS A 229 13.21 -3.93 -3.23
C HIS A 229 13.56 -3.57 -1.78
N GLY A 230 12.78 -2.69 -1.12
CA GLY A 230 13.13 -2.03 0.13
C GLY A 230 12.37 -2.49 1.38
N THR A 231 11.56 -3.55 1.34
CA THR A 231 10.75 -3.98 2.50
C THR A 231 11.60 -4.17 3.78
N HIS A 232 12.79 -4.70 3.66
CA HIS A 232 13.71 -4.96 4.78
C HIS A 232 14.23 -3.68 5.46
N LEU A 233 14.27 -2.55 4.75
CA LEU A 233 14.70 -1.26 5.30
C LEU A 233 13.82 -0.77 6.45
N TYR A 234 12.59 -1.25 6.55
CA TYR A 234 11.63 -0.88 7.59
C TYR A 234 11.78 -1.66 8.89
N PHE A 235 12.48 -2.80 8.85
CA PHE A 235 12.49 -3.76 9.95
C PHE A 235 13.90 -4.12 10.45
N GLN A 236 14.94 -3.46 9.93
CA GLN A 236 16.31 -3.68 10.39
C GLN A 236 17.06 -2.34 10.52
N PRO A 237 17.30 -1.88 11.78
CA PRO A 237 17.87 -0.55 12.04
C PRO A 237 19.29 -0.33 11.50
N GLN A 238 20.03 -1.40 11.24
CA GLN A 238 21.41 -1.31 10.71
C GLN A 238 21.44 -1.08 9.19
N LEU A 239 20.30 -1.22 8.51
CA LEU A 239 20.18 -0.97 7.08
C LEU A 239 19.95 0.52 6.79
N PRO A 240 20.12 0.97 5.54
CA PRO A 240 19.80 2.33 5.14
C PRO A 240 18.36 2.73 5.51
N VAL A 241 18.14 4.03 5.74
CA VAL A 241 16.84 4.59 6.12
C VAL A 241 15.79 4.33 5.04
N SER A 242 14.58 3.92 5.46
CA SER A 242 13.44 3.76 4.56
C SER A 242 12.86 5.09 4.11
N ALA A 243 12.12 5.11 3.00
CA ALA A 243 11.51 6.32 2.46
C ALA A 243 10.55 7.00 3.43
N MET A 244 9.73 6.22 4.16
CA MET A 244 8.80 6.80 5.15
C MET A 244 9.56 7.47 6.29
N ALA A 245 10.60 6.83 6.82
CA ALA A 245 11.44 7.39 7.88
C ALA A 245 12.24 8.61 7.40
N ALA A 246 12.65 8.65 6.13
CA ALA A 246 13.29 9.79 5.51
C ALA A 246 12.33 10.97 5.24
N GLY A 247 11.01 10.76 5.40
CA GLY A 247 10.00 11.80 5.19
C GLY A 247 9.49 11.92 3.75
N ALA A 248 9.72 10.92 2.88
CA ALA A 248 9.10 10.88 1.57
C ALA A 248 7.57 10.90 1.68
N ASP A 249 6.88 11.52 0.70
CA ASP A 249 5.42 11.63 0.75
C ASP A 249 4.72 10.29 0.53
N MET A 250 5.24 9.47 -0.37
CA MET A 250 4.68 8.16 -0.67
C MET A 250 5.77 7.13 -0.98
N ALA A 251 5.50 5.87 -0.66
CA ALA A 251 6.37 4.75 -1.02
C ALA A 251 5.59 3.52 -1.46
N ALA A 252 6.06 2.84 -2.51
CA ALA A 252 5.50 1.59 -3.01
C ALA A 252 6.42 0.41 -2.68
N VAL A 253 5.94 -0.55 -1.89
CA VAL A 253 6.73 -1.66 -1.33
C VAL A 253 6.24 -3.01 -1.85
N SER A 254 7.14 -3.82 -2.46
CA SER A 254 6.79 -5.18 -2.91
C SER A 254 6.94 -6.18 -1.77
N MET A 255 5.85 -6.46 -1.09
CA MET A 255 5.83 -7.44 -0.01
C MET A 255 6.19 -8.86 -0.47
N HIS A 256 5.90 -9.20 -1.72
CA HIS A 256 6.22 -10.50 -2.30
C HIS A 256 7.70 -10.72 -2.62
N LYS A 257 8.55 -9.67 -2.63
CA LYS A 257 9.99 -9.80 -2.90
C LYS A 257 10.77 -10.15 -1.63
N SER A 258 10.76 -9.28 -0.64
CA SER A 258 11.50 -9.48 0.61
C SER A 258 10.62 -9.50 1.86
N GLY A 259 9.31 -9.33 1.73
CA GLY A 259 8.37 -9.32 2.86
C GLY A 259 7.71 -10.67 3.17
N GLY A 260 7.86 -11.69 2.30
CA GLY A 260 7.37 -13.05 2.54
C GLY A 260 5.90 -13.29 2.18
N SER A 261 5.24 -12.39 1.44
CA SER A 261 3.87 -12.57 0.97
C SER A 261 3.80 -13.24 -0.41
N LEU A 262 2.60 -13.64 -0.84
CA LEU A 262 2.38 -14.25 -2.15
C LEU A 262 2.69 -13.26 -3.29
N THR A 263 3.11 -13.78 -4.43
CA THR A 263 3.36 -13.00 -5.65
C THR A 263 2.18 -12.07 -5.98
N GLN A 264 2.47 -10.88 -6.49
CA GLN A 264 1.49 -9.84 -6.84
C GLN A 264 0.97 -9.03 -5.63
N SER A 265 1.34 -9.35 -4.40
CA SER A 265 0.97 -8.57 -3.23
C SER A 265 1.98 -7.45 -2.94
N SER A 266 1.47 -6.26 -2.61
CA SER A 266 2.24 -5.04 -2.40
C SER A 266 1.53 -4.14 -1.38
N ILE A 267 2.23 -3.12 -0.90
CA ILE A 267 1.65 -2.06 -0.05
C ILE A 267 2.04 -0.72 -0.65
N LEU A 268 1.09 0.20 -0.72
CA LEU A 268 1.34 1.62 -0.95
C LEU A 268 1.25 2.34 0.39
N LEU A 269 2.28 3.11 0.71
CA LEU A 269 2.42 3.87 1.96
C LEU A 269 2.32 5.35 1.68
N THR A 270 1.75 6.12 2.63
CA THR A 270 1.74 7.58 2.56
C THR A 270 2.12 8.19 3.89
N ASN A 271 2.80 9.34 3.86
CA ASN A 271 3.09 10.16 5.02
C ASN A 271 2.05 11.28 5.20
N LYS A 272 2.19 12.05 6.28
CA LYS A 272 1.33 13.20 6.60
C LYS A 272 1.29 14.20 5.44
N GLY A 273 0.11 14.79 5.24
CA GLY A 273 -0.10 15.79 4.17
C GLY A 273 -0.49 15.21 2.82
N VAL A 274 -0.54 13.87 2.67
CA VAL A 274 -1.11 13.20 1.51
C VAL A 274 -2.60 12.94 1.75
N ASN A 275 -3.44 13.30 0.78
CA ASN A 275 -4.88 13.03 0.86
C ASN A 275 -5.17 11.54 0.58
N ALA A 276 -5.34 10.77 1.66
CA ALA A 276 -5.56 9.32 1.60
C ALA A 276 -6.85 8.93 0.84
N ASP A 277 -7.91 9.72 0.95
CA ASP A 277 -9.17 9.46 0.25
C ASP A 277 -9.01 9.62 -1.27
N TYR A 278 -8.26 10.63 -1.70
CA TYR A 278 -7.95 10.83 -3.11
C TYR A 278 -7.05 9.69 -3.65
N VAL A 279 -6.04 9.28 -2.87
CA VAL A 279 -5.21 8.12 -3.23
C VAL A 279 -6.07 6.86 -3.37
N ARG A 280 -7.01 6.61 -2.45
CA ARG A 280 -7.97 5.50 -2.56
C ARG A 280 -8.82 5.57 -3.83
N GLN A 281 -9.30 6.74 -4.21
CA GLN A 281 -10.04 6.92 -5.46
C GLN A 281 -9.19 6.55 -6.68
N ILE A 282 -7.93 6.98 -6.73
CA ILE A 282 -7.01 6.63 -7.80
C ILE A 282 -6.71 5.12 -7.83
N ILE A 283 -6.49 4.50 -6.66
CA ILE A 283 -6.32 3.05 -6.57
C ILE A 283 -7.53 2.33 -7.18
N ASN A 284 -8.74 2.77 -6.86
CA ASN A 284 -9.98 2.16 -7.35
C ASN A 284 -10.18 2.28 -8.87
N LEU A 285 -9.49 3.23 -9.55
CA LEU A 285 -9.50 3.32 -11.01
C LEU A 285 -8.61 2.27 -11.69
N THR A 286 -7.59 1.78 -11.00
CA THR A 286 -6.55 0.93 -11.58
C THR A 286 -6.49 -0.47 -10.98
N GLN A 287 -7.11 -0.69 -9.81
CA GLN A 287 -7.15 -1.98 -9.13
C GLN A 287 -8.48 -2.70 -9.37
N THR A 288 -8.43 -4.02 -9.35
CA THR A 288 -9.62 -4.88 -9.47
C THR A 288 -10.63 -4.62 -8.35
N THR A 289 -11.93 -4.70 -8.67
CA THR A 289 -13.03 -4.70 -7.69
C THR A 289 -13.21 -6.06 -6.99
N SER A 290 -12.57 -7.12 -7.51
CA SER A 290 -12.63 -8.50 -7.00
C SER A 290 -11.27 -8.90 -6.42
N GLY A 291 -10.80 -8.17 -5.42
CA GLY A 291 -9.49 -8.42 -4.81
C GLY A 291 -9.35 -9.84 -4.26
N SER A 292 -8.23 -10.51 -4.55
CA SER A 292 -7.93 -11.84 -4.04
C SER A 292 -7.71 -11.83 -2.53
N TYR A 293 -8.57 -12.51 -1.79
CA TYR A 293 -8.43 -12.64 -0.33
C TYR A 293 -7.25 -13.51 0.09
N LEU A 294 -6.77 -14.40 -0.79
CA LEU A 294 -5.50 -15.11 -0.59
C LEU A 294 -4.32 -14.14 -0.53
N LEU A 295 -4.29 -13.17 -1.45
CA LEU A 295 -3.26 -12.14 -1.46
C LEU A 295 -3.38 -11.19 -0.26
N LEU A 296 -4.60 -10.75 0.07
CA LEU A 296 -4.84 -9.88 1.23
C LEU A 296 -4.45 -10.57 2.55
N ALA A 297 -4.81 -11.84 2.73
CA ALA A 297 -4.40 -12.61 3.91
C ALA A 297 -2.88 -12.82 3.96
N SER A 298 -2.24 -13.06 2.82
CA SER A 298 -0.78 -13.20 2.75
C SER A 298 -0.07 -11.91 3.14
N LEU A 299 -0.57 -10.75 2.70
CA LEU A 299 -0.07 -9.43 3.11
C LEU A 299 -0.18 -9.23 4.63
N ASP A 300 -1.36 -9.51 5.18
CA ASP A 300 -1.66 -9.31 6.59
C ASP A 300 -0.81 -10.22 7.50
N ILE A 301 -0.66 -11.50 7.13
CA ILE A 301 0.22 -12.44 7.83
C ILE A 301 1.69 -12.01 7.73
N SER A 302 2.15 -11.60 6.54
CA SER A 302 3.53 -11.18 6.33
C SER A 302 3.84 -9.89 7.08
N ARG A 303 2.94 -8.90 7.08
CA ARG A 303 3.06 -7.70 7.91
C ARG A 303 3.22 -8.06 9.39
N ARG A 304 2.36 -8.94 9.92
CA ARG A 304 2.43 -9.41 11.30
C ARG A 304 3.78 -10.06 11.59
N ASN A 305 4.24 -10.95 10.72
CA ASN A 305 5.50 -11.64 10.88
C ASN A 305 6.70 -10.67 10.90
N LEU A 306 6.71 -9.70 9.98
CA LEU A 306 7.74 -8.67 9.92
C LEU A 306 7.73 -7.77 11.16
N ALA A 307 6.55 -7.34 11.61
CA ALA A 307 6.44 -6.51 12.80
C ALA A 307 6.92 -7.20 14.09
N LEU A 308 6.79 -8.53 14.18
CA LEU A 308 7.16 -9.32 15.37
C LEU A 308 8.58 -9.88 15.30
N ARG A 309 9.11 -10.18 14.11
CA ARG A 309 10.34 -10.94 13.91
C ARG A 309 11.22 -10.40 12.78
N GLY A 310 10.88 -9.26 12.19
CA GLY A 310 11.60 -8.74 11.02
C GLY A 310 13.05 -8.44 11.35
N GLU A 311 13.33 -7.79 12.47
CA GLU A 311 14.67 -7.45 12.91
C GLU A 311 15.55 -8.71 13.07
N GLU A 312 15.07 -9.73 13.79
CA GLU A 312 15.78 -11.02 13.95
C GLU A 312 15.99 -11.72 12.60
N SER A 313 14.96 -11.72 11.74
CA SER A 313 15.02 -12.41 10.46
C SER A 313 16.03 -11.78 9.51
N PHE A 314 16.07 -10.45 9.45
CA PHE A 314 16.99 -9.72 8.58
C PHE A 314 18.41 -9.65 9.16
N ALA A 315 18.60 -9.66 10.50
CA ALA A 315 19.92 -9.79 11.10
C ALA A 315 20.61 -11.09 10.63
N LYS A 316 19.90 -12.22 10.64
CA LYS A 316 20.44 -13.49 10.12
C LYS A 316 20.84 -13.43 8.65
N VAL A 317 20.09 -12.69 7.82
CA VAL A 317 20.42 -12.51 6.41
C VAL A 317 21.67 -11.64 6.25
N MET A 318 21.83 -10.62 7.09
CA MET A 318 23.03 -9.77 7.09
C MET A 318 24.28 -10.56 7.49
N ASP A 319 24.21 -11.33 8.57
CA ASP A 319 25.30 -12.21 9.01
C ASP A 319 25.72 -13.22 7.91
N MET A 320 24.79 -13.65 7.06
CA MET A 320 25.09 -14.54 5.91
C MET A 320 25.67 -13.81 4.71
N ALA A 321 25.50 -12.48 4.62
CA ALA A 321 25.98 -11.67 3.51
C ALA A 321 27.40 -11.12 3.72
N GLU A 322 27.88 -11.07 4.97
CA GLU A 322 29.27 -10.77 5.38
C GLU A 322 30.19 -11.99 5.20
#